data_bc7a8cd096f9d4a932383b7b429bace2
#
_entry.id   bc7a8cd096f9d4a932383b7b429bace2
#
_cell.length_a   1.000
_cell.length_b   1.000
_cell.length_c   1.000
_cell.angle_alpha   90.00
_cell.angle_beta   90.00
_cell.angle_gamma   90.00
#
_symmetry.space_group_name_H-M   'P 1'
#
loop_
_entity.id
_entity.type
_entity.pdbx_description
1 polymer ?
#
loop_
_entity_poly.entity_id
_entity_poly.type
_entity_poly.pdbx_seq_one_letter_code
_entity_poly.pdbx_strand_id
1 'polypeptide(L)'
;MQITDETSGYTMILQERGGENEAIRGSDIDLHPEFDGTLEKILENQSPLAWGFHIGRYVDYTIDTMAVFDDAKLSAVVSGLKCLTPERAAAPQNAYISNYISGTGYEIVPEEQGASPDPQLLSDAVKNAILNFQENLSLEDAQVYQKPQITAESEALNAELAAWNKYVH
;
A
#
# COMPACT_ATOMS: atom_id res chain seq x y z
N MET A 1 -16.76 24.84 19.02
CA MET A 1 -16.58 23.66 18.16
C MET A 1 -15.18 23.75 17.61
N GLN A 2 -14.25 22.92 18.08
CA GLN A 2 -12.93 22.80 17.47
C GLN A 2 -13.06 21.69 16.41
N ILE A 3 -13.02 22.08 15.14
CA ILE A 3 -12.80 21.12 14.06
C ILE A 3 -11.28 20.94 14.03
N THR A 4 -10.81 19.83 14.54
CA THR A 4 -9.41 19.44 14.41
C THR A 4 -9.23 19.04 12.96
N ASP A 5 -8.42 19.77 12.23
CA ASP A 5 -8.03 19.42 10.87
C ASP A 5 -7.08 18.21 10.95
N GLU A 6 -7.64 17.02 10.93
CA GLU A 6 -6.90 15.75 10.96
C GLU A 6 -6.02 15.56 9.72
N THR A 7 -6.27 16.35 8.67
CA THR A 7 -5.53 16.28 7.42
C THR A 7 -4.24 17.12 7.43
N SER A 8 -4.19 18.20 8.24
CA SER A 8 -3.07 19.15 8.24
C SER A 8 -1.74 18.57 8.71
N GLY A 9 -1.78 17.47 9.47
CA GLY A 9 -0.59 16.77 9.98
C GLY A 9 -0.45 15.33 9.51
N TYR A 10 -1.34 14.86 8.61
CA TYR A 10 -1.32 13.49 8.16
C TYR A 10 0.02 13.12 7.52
N THR A 11 0.56 12.01 7.98
CA THR A 11 1.77 11.40 7.43
C THR A 11 1.60 9.89 7.46
N MET A 12 1.74 9.26 6.31
CA MET A 12 1.71 7.81 6.17
C MET A 12 3.13 7.28 6.01
N ILE A 13 3.47 6.26 6.78
CA ILE A 13 4.75 5.57 6.72
C ILE A 13 4.57 4.28 5.92
N LEU A 14 5.31 4.16 4.82
CA LEU A 14 5.43 2.96 4.02
C LEU A 14 6.51 2.07 4.64
N GLN A 15 6.15 0.86 5.03
CA GLN A 15 7.06 -0.13 5.58
C GLN A 15 7.48 -1.10 4.46
N GLU A 16 8.75 -1.00 4.05
CA GLU A 16 9.32 -1.79 2.96
C GLU A 16 9.91 -3.11 3.46
N ARG A 17 9.99 -4.07 2.56
CA ARG A 17 10.77 -5.30 2.79
C ARG A 17 12.25 -4.94 2.96
N GLY A 18 12.87 -5.41 4.03
CA GLY A 18 14.25 -5.07 4.39
C GLY A 18 14.39 -4.03 5.49
N GLY A 19 13.27 -3.48 6.00
CA GLY A 19 13.24 -2.60 7.17
C GLY A 19 13.49 -1.12 6.86
N GLU A 20 13.57 -0.74 5.61
CA GLU A 20 13.57 0.66 5.19
C GLU A 20 12.15 1.20 5.21
N ASN A 21 12.01 2.50 5.49
CA ASN A 21 10.72 3.16 5.52
C ASN A 21 10.76 4.46 4.72
N GLU A 22 9.66 4.75 4.03
CA GLU A 22 9.44 6.04 3.39
C GLU A 22 8.18 6.69 3.94
N ALA A 23 8.04 8.00 3.81
CA ALA A 23 6.89 8.74 4.31
C ALA A 23 6.24 9.55 3.20
N ILE A 24 4.91 9.48 3.14
CA ILE A 24 4.07 10.35 2.30
C ILE A 24 3.32 11.29 3.23
N ARG A 25 3.47 12.59 3.00
CA ARG A 25 2.77 13.61 3.79
C ARG A 25 1.51 14.05 3.05
N GLY A 26 0.45 14.33 3.81
CA GLY A 26 -0.79 14.86 3.24
C GLY A 26 -0.57 16.16 2.45
N SER A 27 0.37 17.01 2.91
CA SER A 27 0.75 18.25 2.20
C SER A 27 1.33 18.02 0.80
N ASP A 28 1.98 16.87 0.57
CA ASP A 28 2.65 16.56 -0.70
C ASP A 28 1.64 16.16 -1.79
N ILE A 29 0.45 15.73 -1.37
CA ILE A 29 -0.65 15.29 -2.23
C ILE A 29 -1.87 16.21 -2.17
N ASP A 30 -1.74 17.36 -1.50
CA ASP A 30 -2.84 18.31 -1.30
C ASP A 30 -4.05 17.69 -0.60
N LEU A 31 -3.79 16.86 0.41
CA LEU A 31 -4.84 16.20 1.18
C LEU A 31 -5.59 17.23 2.03
N HIS A 32 -6.88 17.33 1.82
CA HIS A 32 -7.77 18.22 2.57
C HIS A 32 -9.14 17.57 2.80
N PRO A 33 -9.85 17.97 3.86
CA PRO A 33 -11.21 17.52 4.07
C PRO A 33 -12.15 18.26 3.13
N GLU A 34 -13.01 17.54 2.43
CA GLU A 34 -14.15 18.12 1.73
C GLU A 34 -15.42 17.78 2.51
N PHE A 35 -16.23 18.81 2.76
CA PHE A 35 -17.51 18.67 3.43
C PHE A 35 -18.61 18.62 2.37
N ASP A 36 -19.49 17.63 2.46
CA ASP A 36 -20.56 17.37 1.48
C ASP A 36 -21.68 18.42 1.43
N GLY A 37 -21.47 19.61 1.97
CA GLY A 37 -22.49 20.66 2.10
C GLY A 37 -23.49 20.43 3.23
N THR A 38 -23.31 19.41 4.04
CA THR A 38 -24.14 19.15 5.23
C THR A 38 -24.04 20.28 6.24
N LEU A 39 -22.86 20.93 6.32
CA LEU A 39 -22.64 22.11 7.18
C LEU A 39 -23.52 23.29 6.76
N GLU A 40 -23.59 23.62 5.46
CA GLU A 40 -24.45 24.66 4.94
C GLU A 40 -25.93 24.35 5.20
N LYS A 41 -26.35 23.12 4.98
CA LYS A 41 -27.74 22.69 5.27
C LYS A 41 -28.08 22.76 6.76
N ILE A 42 -27.12 22.44 7.63
CA ILE A 42 -27.30 22.55 9.08
C ILE A 42 -27.41 24.03 9.47
N LEU A 43 -26.58 24.91 8.90
CA LEU A 43 -26.63 26.35 9.16
C LEU A 43 -27.91 27.00 8.61
N GLU A 44 -28.35 26.62 7.40
CA GLU A 44 -29.59 27.09 6.80
C GLU A 44 -30.85 26.68 7.60
N ASN A 45 -30.84 25.49 8.21
CA ASN A 45 -31.93 25.00 9.03
C ASN A 45 -31.94 25.55 10.48
N GLN A 46 -30.92 26.31 10.88
CA GLN A 46 -30.89 26.99 12.18
C GLN A 46 -31.73 28.29 12.11
N SER A 47 -33.01 28.16 12.40
CA SER A 47 -33.88 29.35 12.57
C SER A 47 -33.50 30.10 13.85
N PRO A 48 -33.17 31.40 13.78
CA PRO A 48 -32.88 32.22 14.96
C PRO A 48 -34.01 32.24 15.99
N LEU A 49 -35.22 32.01 15.55
CA LEU A 49 -36.43 31.96 16.42
C LEU A 49 -36.60 30.66 17.19
N ALA A 50 -35.94 29.57 16.74
CA ALA A 50 -36.02 28.27 17.41
C ALA A 50 -35.01 28.13 18.56
N TRP A 51 -34.05 29.04 18.69
CA TRP A 51 -33.00 28.98 19.72
C TRP A 51 -33.55 28.98 21.15
N GLY A 52 -34.65 29.69 21.39
CA GLY A 52 -35.29 29.77 22.72
C GLY A 52 -35.87 28.44 23.21
N PHE A 53 -36.16 27.48 22.33
CA PHE A 53 -36.78 26.20 22.67
C PHE A 53 -35.81 25.03 22.79
N HIS A 54 -34.53 25.23 22.43
CA HIS A 54 -33.51 24.17 22.44
C HIS A 54 -32.46 24.29 23.55
N ILE A 55 -32.73 25.11 24.58
CA ILE A 55 -31.83 25.22 25.74
C ILE A 55 -31.80 23.86 26.47
N GLY A 56 -30.66 23.19 26.41
CA GLY A 56 -30.40 21.94 27.14
C GLY A 56 -30.49 20.64 26.34
N ARG A 57 -30.68 20.70 25.03
CA ARG A 57 -30.53 19.51 24.16
C ARG A 57 -29.24 19.58 23.38
N TYR A 58 -28.38 18.59 23.58
CA TYR A 58 -27.24 18.33 22.68
C TYR A 58 -27.80 17.60 21.45
N VAL A 59 -27.56 18.16 20.29
CA VAL A 59 -27.84 17.49 19.01
C VAL A 59 -26.50 17.13 18.44
N ASP A 60 -26.19 15.83 18.43
CA ASP A 60 -24.99 15.33 17.77
C ASP A 60 -25.25 15.25 16.27
N TYR A 61 -24.47 15.99 15.50
CA TYR A 61 -24.45 15.90 14.06
C TYR A 61 -23.23 15.10 13.63
N THR A 62 -23.46 14.00 12.91
CA THR A 62 -22.38 13.29 12.21
C THR A 62 -22.17 14.02 10.89
N ILE A 63 -20.99 14.60 10.71
CA ILE A 63 -20.58 15.22 9.45
C ILE A 63 -19.72 14.20 8.76
N ASP A 64 -20.17 13.67 7.62
CA ASP A 64 -19.35 12.81 6.79
C ASP A 64 -18.28 13.67 6.09
N THR A 65 -17.05 13.49 6.51
CA THR A 65 -15.89 14.17 5.94
C THR A 65 -15.26 13.23 4.95
N MET A 66 -15.19 13.64 3.69
CA MET A 66 -14.47 12.90 2.67
C MET A 66 -13.04 13.45 2.57
N ALA A 67 -12.06 12.56 2.59
CA ALA A 67 -10.69 12.91 2.27
C ALA A 67 -10.58 13.11 0.75
N VAL A 68 -10.15 14.29 0.34
CA VAL A 68 -9.86 14.60 -1.06
C VAL A 68 -8.40 14.93 -1.21
N PHE A 69 -7.79 14.44 -2.27
CA PHE A 69 -6.39 14.70 -2.62
C PHE A 69 -6.22 14.83 -4.14
N ASP A 70 -5.12 15.39 -4.56
CA ASP A 70 -4.78 15.54 -5.97
C ASP A 70 -4.17 14.23 -6.51
N ASP A 71 -4.89 13.52 -7.37
CA ASP A 71 -4.44 12.27 -8.00
C ASP A 71 -3.14 12.44 -8.79
N ALA A 72 -2.90 13.59 -9.43
CA ALA A 72 -1.68 13.84 -10.19
C ALA A 72 -0.48 14.01 -9.26
N LYS A 73 -0.66 14.72 -8.15
CA LYS A 73 0.37 14.86 -7.11
C LYS A 73 0.66 13.52 -6.45
N LEU A 74 -0.38 12.75 -6.11
CA LEU A 74 -0.20 11.42 -5.55
C LEU A 74 0.60 10.51 -6.50
N SER A 75 0.24 10.50 -7.78
CA SER A 75 0.96 9.71 -8.80
C SER A 75 2.43 10.14 -8.91
N ALA A 76 2.70 11.44 -8.86
CA ALA A 76 4.08 11.97 -8.89
C ALA A 76 4.86 11.53 -7.64
N VAL A 77 4.27 11.62 -6.45
CA VAL A 77 4.89 11.20 -5.18
C VAL A 77 5.18 9.70 -5.21
N VAL A 78 4.20 8.86 -5.59
CA VAL A 78 4.36 7.40 -5.65
C VAL A 78 5.46 7.02 -6.65
N SER A 79 5.49 7.68 -7.83
CA SER A 79 6.53 7.41 -8.84
C SER A 79 7.93 7.81 -8.39
N GLY A 80 8.04 8.72 -7.43
CA GLY A 80 9.30 9.18 -6.85
C GLY A 80 9.79 8.37 -5.64
N LEU A 81 9.05 7.34 -5.21
CA LEU A 81 9.43 6.51 -4.07
C LEU A 81 10.71 5.73 -4.37
N LYS A 82 11.58 5.65 -3.36
CA LYS A 82 12.88 4.95 -3.49
C LYS A 82 12.72 3.45 -3.63
N CYS A 83 11.64 2.88 -3.09
CA CYS A 83 11.33 1.46 -3.26
C CYS A 83 11.14 1.05 -4.73
N LEU A 84 10.90 2.01 -5.64
CA LEU A 84 10.80 1.78 -7.08
C LEU A 84 12.14 1.99 -7.82
N THR A 85 13.17 2.48 -7.13
CA THR A 85 14.48 2.72 -7.79
C THR A 85 15.25 1.42 -7.97
N PRO A 86 16.10 1.32 -9.03
CA PRO A 86 16.88 0.09 -9.28
C PRO A 86 17.80 -0.33 -8.13
N GLU A 87 18.18 0.60 -7.26
CA GLU A 87 19.02 0.34 -6.11
C GLU A 87 18.29 -0.43 -5.01
N ARG A 88 16.96 -0.29 -4.92
CA ARG A 88 16.12 -0.94 -3.91
C ARG A 88 15.18 -1.99 -4.48
N ALA A 89 14.71 -1.81 -5.71
CA ALA A 89 13.77 -2.70 -6.37
C ALA A 89 14.48 -3.96 -6.91
N ALA A 90 14.89 -4.87 -6.02
CA ALA A 90 15.44 -6.16 -6.43
C ALA A 90 14.33 -7.01 -7.07
N ALA A 91 14.50 -7.40 -8.33
CA ALA A 91 13.53 -8.28 -8.99
C ALA A 91 13.54 -9.68 -8.35
N PRO A 92 12.38 -10.36 -8.28
CA PRO A 92 12.33 -11.75 -7.82
C PRO A 92 13.08 -12.66 -8.79
N GLN A 93 13.69 -13.73 -8.27
CA GLN A 93 14.34 -14.76 -9.07
C GLN A 93 13.54 -16.05 -8.99
N ASN A 94 13.37 -16.72 -10.12
CA ASN A 94 12.68 -17.99 -10.18
C ASN A 94 13.57 -19.12 -9.63
N ALA A 95 12.96 -20.13 -9.05
CA ALA A 95 13.63 -21.37 -8.76
C ALA A 95 14.12 -22.03 -10.06
N TYR A 96 15.26 -22.69 -10.00
CA TYR A 96 15.90 -23.37 -11.14
C TYR A 96 16.65 -24.62 -10.70
N ILE A 97 16.97 -25.50 -11.67
CA ILE A 97 17.79 -26.67 -11.42
C ILE A 97 19.26 -26.26 -11.47
N SER A 98 20.03 -26.62 -10.44
CA SER A 98 21.45 -26.31 -10.32
C SER A 98 22.28 -26.93 -11.45
N ASN A 99 23.53 -26.52 -11.57
CA ASN A 99 24.52 -27.29 -12.31
C ASN A 99 24.76 -28.64 -11.62
N TYR A 100 25.26 -29.62 -12.40
CA TYR A 100 25.62 -30.94 -11.87
C TYR A 100 26.65 -30.82 -10.75
N ILE A 101 26.32 -31.41 -9.61
CA ILE A 101 27.20 -31.50 -8.44
C ILE A 101 27.74 -32.92 -8.33
N SER A 102 29.07 -33.07 -8.40
CA SER A 102 29.70 -34.37 -8.34
C SER A 102 29.38 -35.10 -7.03
N GLY A 103 28.79 -36.30 -7.14
CA GLY A 103 28.38 -37.14 -5.99
C GLY A 103 27.00 -36.83 -5.43
N THR A 104 26.34 -35.75 -5.89
CA THR A 104 24.97 -35.38 -5.44
C THR A 104 23.97 -35.40 -6.60
N GLY A 105 24.40 -35.00 -7.80
CA GLY A 105 23.53 -34.85 -8.96
C GLY A 105 23.06 -33.43 -9.15
N TYR A 106 21.83 -33.24 -9.55
CA TYR A 106 21.17 -31.92 -9.71
C TYR A 106 20.26 -31.67 -8.53
N GLU A 107 20.16 -30.42 -8.13
CA GLU A 107 19.31 -29.94 -7.03
C GLU A 107 18.49 -28.73 -7.47
N ILE A 108 17.36 -28.48 -6.80
CA ILE A 108 16.63 -27.24 -7.00
C ILE A 108 17.31 -26.14 -6.18
N VAL A 109 17.66 -25.05 -6.86
CA VAL A 109 17.98 -23.78 -6.21
C VAL A 109 16.66 -23.05 -6.02
N PRO A 110 16.26 -22.77 -4.77
CA PRO A 110 14.98 -22.14 -4.50
C PRO A 110 14.89 -20.73 -5.08
N GLU A 111 13.69 -20.26 -5.26
CA GLU A 111 13.40 -18.89 -5.66
C GLU A 111 13.84 -17.87 -4.63
N GLU A 112 14.19 -16.67 -5.10
CA GLU A 112 14.41 -15.52 -4.24
C GLU A 112 13.23 -14.56 -4.34
N GLN A 113 12.68 -14.18 -3.19
CA GLN A 113 11.64 -13.17 -3.10
C GLN A 113 12.30 -11.80 -3.30
N GLY A 114 12.02 -11.16 -4.42
CA GLY A 114 12.53 -9.81 -4.68
C GLY A 114 11.95 -8.75 -3.74
N ALA A 115 12.41 -7.52 -3.89
CA ALA A 115 11.86 -6.34 -3.21
C ALA A 115 11.38 -5.30 -4.25
N SER A 116 10.95 -5.75 -5.43
CA SER A 116 10.42 -4.89 -6.48
C SER A 116 8.91 -4.79 -6.35
N PRO A 117 8.34 -3.65 -5.94
CA PRO A 117 6.90 -3.45 -5.96
C PRO A 117 6.38 -3.39 -7.40
N ASP A 118 5.16 -3.89 -7.61
CA ASP A 118 4.39 -3.57 -8.81
C ASP A 118 3.86 -2.13 -8.67
N PRO A 119 4.17 -1.22 -9.61
CA PRO A 119 3.80 0.19 -9.50
C PRO A 119 2.29 0.42 -9.41
N GLN A 120 1.48 -0.41 -10.08
CA GLN A 120 0.02 -0.27 -10.05
C GLN A 120 -0.53 -0.71 -8.70
N LEU A 121 -0.13 -1.89 -8.22
CA LEU A 121 -0.56 -2.40 -6.91
C LEU A 121 -0.12 -1.47 -5.78
N LEU A 122 1.10 -0.91 -5.86
CA LEU A 122 1.60 0.08 -4.90
C LEU A 122 0.73 1.34 -4.90
N SER A 123 0.42 1.89 -6.08
CA SER A 123 -0.42 3.08 -6.21
C SER A 123 -1.80 2.85 -5.62
N ASP A 124 -2.42 1.71 -5.92
CA ASP A 124 -3.75 1.36 -5.42
C ASP A 124 -3.75 1.15 -3.89
N ALA A 125 -2.71 0.49 -3.36
CA ALA A 125 -2.55 0.28 -1.91
C ALA A 125 -2.37 1.61 -1.17
N VAL A 126 -1.51 2.50 -1.68
CA VAL A 126 -1.28 3.83 -1.13
C VAL A 126 -2.57 4.66 -1.15
N LYS A 127 -3.28 4.68 -2.28
CA LYS A 127 -4.55 5.38 -2.42
C LYS A 127 -5.59 4.90 -1.40
N ASN A 128 -5.74 3.59 -1.26
CA ASN A 128 -6.67 3.00 -0.31
C ASN A 128 -6.28 3.33 1.15
N ALA A 129 -4.99 3.31 1.48
CA ALA A 129 -4.51 3.65 2.81
C ALA A 129 -4.78 5.12 3.16
N ILE A 130 -4.58 6.05 2.23
CA ILE A 130 -4.87 7.48 2.40
C ILE A 130 -6.37 7.71 2.63
N LEU A 131 -7.23 7.09 1.83
CA LEU A 131 -8.69 7.20 1.96
C LEU A 131 -9.20 6.69 3.31
N ASN A 132 -8.48 5.77 3.94
CA ASN A 132 -8.78 5.23 5.27
C ASN A 132 -7.95 5.89 6.40
N PHE A 133 -7.24 6.97 6.12
CA PHE A 133 -6.36 7.67 7.08
C PHE A 133 -5.40 6.73 7.83
N GLN A 134 -4.89 5.72 7.15
CA GLN A 134 -3.90 4.82 7.75
C GLN A 134 -2.56 5.54 7.88
N GLU A 135 -1.98 5.52 9.08
CA GLU A 135 -0.68 6.11 9.35
C GLU A 135 0.49 5.19 8.95
N ASN A 136 0.22 3.90 8.80
CA ASN A 136 1.22 2.90 8.44
C ASN A 136 0.67 1.97 7.37
N LEU A 137 1.46 1.73 6.33
CA LEU A 137 1.17 0.78 5.27
C LEU A 137 2.34 -0.19 5.12
N SER A 138 2.11 -1.46 5.51
CA SER A 138 3.03 -2.56 5.22
C SER A 138 2.89 -2.97 3.77
N LEU A 139 3.95 -2.79 2.98
CA LEU A 139 3.96 -3.19 1.57
C LEU A 139 3.94 -4.72 1.40
N GLU A 140 4.42 -5.45 2.42
CA GLU A 140 4.33 -6.91 2.47
C GLU A 140 2.89 -7.39 2.65
N ASP A 141 2.17 -6.83 3.65
CA ASP A 141 0.78 -7.20 3.93
C ASP A 141 -0.16 -6.77 2.80
N ALA A 142 0.14 -5.64 2.15
CA ALA A 142 -0.57 -5.17 0.96
C ALA A 142 -0.27 -5.99 -0.29
N GLN A 143 0.68 -6.94 -0.23
CA GLN A 143 1.07 -7.84 -1.31
C GLN A 143 1.44 -7.11 -2.62
N VAL A 144 2.08 -5.96 -2.52
CA VAL A 144 2.44 -5.15 -3.68
C VAL A 144 3.70 -5.64 -4.40
N TYR A 145 4.48 -6.55 -3.79
CA TYR A 145 5.71 -7.05 -4.39
C TYR A 145 5.45 -8.07 -5.49
N GLN A 146 6.23 -7.97 -6.56
CA GLN A 146 6.28 -8.98 -7.61
C GLN A 146 6.73 -10.32 -7.02
N LYS A 147 6.10 -11.40 -7.48
CA LYS A 147 6.39 -12.77 -7.00
C LYS A 147 7.15 -13.55 -8.07
N PRO A 148 8.04 -14.49 -7.66
CA PRO A 148 8.62 -15.45 -8.59
C PRO A 148 7.51 -16.23 -9.30
N GLN A 149 7.72 -16.51 -10.60
CA GLN A 149 6.75 -17.27 -11.40
C GLN A 149 6.94 -18.78 -11.23
N ILE A 150 8.17 -19.22 -10.90
CA ILE A 150 8.52 -20.61 -10.66
C ILE A 150 9.09 -20.71 -9.25
N THR A 151 8.49 -21.58 -8.46
CA THR A 151 8.93 -21.86 -7.08
C THR A 151 9.54 -23.27 -6.99
N ALA A 152 10.27 -23.54 -5.92
CA ALA A 152 10.83 -24.86 -5.66
C ALA A 152 9.75 -25.96 -5.57
N GLU A 153 8.50 -25.58 -5.27
CA GLU A 153 7.36 -26.49 -5.21
C GLU A 153 6.71 -26.77 -6.59
N SER A 154 7.17 -26.11 -7.65
CA SER A 154 6.63 -26.28 -9.01
C SER A 154 6.71 -27.74 -9.46
N GLU A 155 5.56 -28.35 -9.78
CA GLU A 155 5.50 -29.73 -10.25
C GLU A 155 6.33 -29.96 -11.51
N ALA A 156 6.32 -28.99 -12.43
CA ALA A 156 7.09 -29.07 -13.67
C ALA A 156 8.60 -29.12 -13.38
N LEU A 157 9.09 -28.25 -12.48
CA LEU A 157 10.49 -28.20 -12.11
C LEU A 157 10.94 -29.49 -11.40
N ASN A 158 10.11 -30.02 -10.50
CA ASN A 158 10.37 -31.24 -9.79
C ASN A 158 10.37 -32.48 -10.72
N ALA A 159 9.48 -32.54 -11.69
CA ALA A 159 9.44 -33.60 -12.68
C ALA A 159 10.69 -33.58 -13.59
N GLU A 160 11.12 -32.38 -13.97
CA GLU A 160 12.35 -32.20 -14.75
C GLU A 160 13.61 -32.60 -13.96
N LEU A 161 13.70 -32.20 -12.69
CA LEU A 161 14.78 -32.63 -11.80
C LEU A 161 14.86 -34.16 -11.67
N ALA A 162 13.71 -34.80 -11.47
CA ALA A 162 13.63 -36.24 -11.38
C ALA A 162 14.09 -36.95 -12.67
N ALA A 163 13.75 -36.38 -13.83
CA ALA A 163 14.17 -36.86 -15.12
C ALA A 163 15.70 -36.72 -15.30
N TRP A 164 16.29 -35.61 -14.93
CA TRP A 164 17.74 -35.38 -15.03
C TRP A 164 18.52 -36.31 -14.12
N ASN A 165 18.12 -36.46 -12.85
CA ASN A 165 18.82 -37.33 -11.90
C ASN A 165 18.70 -38.81 -12.23
N LYS A 166 17.69 -39.24 -13.00
CA LYS A 166 17.54 -40.61 -13.45
C LYS A 166 18.71 -41.10 -14.35
N TYR A 167 19.34 -40.19 -15.07
CA TYR A 167 20.42 -40.54 -16.01
C TYR A 167 21.83 -40.38 -15.44
N VAL A 168 21.94 -39.98 -14.17
CA VAL A 168 23.22 -39.64 -13.53
C VAL A 168 23.68 -40.68 -12.52
N HIS A 169 22.88 -41.73 -12.29
CA HIS A 169 23.16 -42.85 -11.41
C HIS A 169 23.58 -44.11 -12.18
#